data_70b63d226ac8d68a5a7d85bd0213921a
#
_entry.id   70b63d226ac8d68a5a7d85bd0213921a
#
_cell.length_a   1.000
_cell.length_b   1.000
_cell.length_c   1.000
_cell.angle_alpha   90.00
_cell.angle_beta   90.00
_cell.angle_gamma   90.00
#
_symmetry.space_group_name_H-M   'P 1'
#
loop_
_entity.id
_entity.type
_entity.pdbx_description
1 polymer ?
#
loop_
_entity_poly.entity_id
_entity_poly.type
_entity_poly.pdbx_seq_one_letter_code
_entity_poly.pdbx_strand_id
1 'polypeptide(L)'
;MLTGKEYVEKLRQENEPLFRASELQIKHYYESNQGTDELIDNFTGRMVNERMNMEEISREVAALPAGTDPEKTILLTKQAHDEAKHFQFVKEVVEHLTGKPIDMEKAVESHAGQQDKKGAHLIKKYNCNDNPLMLAVYQYVAEGRAARNWQMMADIIEDQFIADRYGKIAKDEGFHATIGEMELAKLCDDQAAQDEINDMINDFRKDLFQVTCAKSGMLPETQKIMEDAYGA
;
A
#
# COMPACT_ATOMS: atom_id res chain seq x y z
N MET A 1 -18.90 6.35 22.41
CA MET A 1 -18.60 6.68 21.00
C MET A 1 -17.46 7.67 20.98
N LEU A 2 -16.45 7.42 20.19
CA LEU A 2 -15.38 8.39 19.94
C LEU A 2 -15.84 9.37 18.84
N THR A 3 -15.31 10.60 18.84
CA THR A 3 -15.39 11.44 17.65
C THR A 3 -14.55 10.81 16.52
N GLY A 4 -14.83 11.13 15.26
CA GLY A 4 -14.05 10.59 14.14
C GLY A 4 -12.55 10.86 14.27
N LYS A 5 -12.15 12.02 14.78
CA LYS A 5 -10.74 12.33 15.04
C LYS A 5 -10.12 11.46 16.14
N GLU A 6 -10.83 11.23 17.24
CA GLU A 6 -10.38 10.35 18.32
C GLU A 6 -10.31 8.90 17.84
N TYR A 7 -11.23 8.48 16.97
CA TYR A 7 -11.22 7.15 16.39
C TYR A 7 -10.02 6.94 15.45
N VAL A 8 -9.70 7.91 14.61
CA VAL A 8 -8.51 7.88 13.75
C VAL A 8 -7.23 7.82 14.58
N GLU A 9 -7.15 8.57 15.70
CA GLU A 9 -5.99 8.50 16.60
C GLU A 9 -5.87 7.13 17.27
N LYS A 10 -6.98 6.50 17.64
CA LYS A 10 -7.01 5.10 18.09
C LYS A 10 -6.46 4.17 17.01
N LEU A 11 -6.95 4.28 15.76
CA LEU A 11 -6.47 3.46 14.64
C LEU A 11 -4.98 3.67 14.37
N ARG A 12 -4.46 4.89 14.53
CA ARG A 12 -3.02 5.19 14.38
C ARG A 12 -2.17 4.35 15.32
N GLN A 13 -2.54 4.30 16.60
CA GLN A 13 -1.84 3.51 17.59
C GLN A 13 -1.96 2.00 17.32
N GLU A 14 -3.15 1.56 16.93
CA GLU A 14 -3.42 0.15 16.62
C GLU A 14 -2.76 -0.33 15.31
N ASN A 15 -2.39 0.55 14.37
CA ASN A 15 -1.68 0.19 13.15
C ASN A 15 -0.16 0.06 13.35
N GLU A 16 0.39 0.61 14.44
CA GLU A 16 1.84 0.62 14.68
C GLU A 16 2.49 -0.78 14.69
N PRO A 17 1.88 -1.83 15.28
CA PRO A 17 2.42 -3.18 15.18
C PRO A 17 2.55 -3.69 13.74
N LEU A 18 1.54 -3.47 12.88
CA LEU A 18 1.59 -3.83 11.46
C LEU A 18 2.74 -3.11 10.75
N PHE A 19 2.86 -1.80 10.97
CA PHE A 19 3.89 -0.99 10.32
C PHE A 19 5.27 -1.45 10.72
N ARG A 20 5.52 -1.63 12.01
CA ARG A 20 6.77 -2.15 12.55
C ARG A 20 7.11 -3.54 12.03
N ALA A 21 6.15 -4.47 12.03
CA ALA A 21 6.36 -5.82 11.50
C ALA A 21 6.71 -5.77 10.00
N SER A 22 6.04 -4.90 9.23
CA SER A 22 6.30 -4.74 7.80
C SER A 22 7.69 -4.18 7.52
N GLU A 23 8.13 -3.17 8.26
CA GLU A 23 9.48 -2.60 8.14
C GLU A 23 10.56 -3.63 8.45
N LEU A 24 10.42 -4.38 9.55
CA LEU A 24 11.37 -5.45 9.90
C LEU A 24 11.44 -6.52 8.82
N GLN A 25 10.30 -6.90 8.26
CA GLN A 25 10.21 -7.90 7.19
C GLN A 25 10.91 -7.42 5.90
N ILE A 26 10.68 -6.17 5.50
CA ILE A 26 11.33 -5.56 4.33
C ILE A 26 12.83 -5.39 4.55
N LYS A 27 13.22 -4.90 5.72
CA LYS A 27 14.65 -4.75 6.06
C LYS A 27 15.38 -6.08 5.97
N HIS A 28 14.83 -7.12 6.58
CA HIS A 28 15.42 -8.46 6.51
C HIS A 28 15.56 -8.96 5.07
N TYR A 29 14.54 -8.77 4.23
CA TYR A 29 14.58 -9.18 2.83
C TYR A 29 15.78 -8.55 2.11
N TYR A 30 15.96 -7.24 2.22
CA TYR A 30 17.03 -6.54 1.51
C TYR A 30 18.41 -6.78 2.11
N GLU A 31 18.54 -6.99 3.43
CA GLU A 31 19.80 -7.31 4.10
C GLU A 31 20.24 -8.77 3.88
N SER A 32 19.38 -9.65 3.39
CA SER A 32 19.66 -11.07 3.14
C SER A 32 20.45 -11.36 1.85
N ASN A 33 21.10 -10.35 1.27
CA ASN A 33 21.92 -10.46 0.06
C ASN A 33 21.22 -11.14 -1.12
N GLN A 34 20.07 -10.61 -1.52
CA GLN A 34 19.31 -11.09 -2.65
C GLN A 34 20.12 -11.05 -3.94
N GLY A 35 20.03 -12.09 -4.77
CA GLY A 35 20.63 -12.10 -6.09
C GLY A 35 20.01 -11.02 -7.02
N THR A 36 20.77 -10.56 -7.99
CA THR A 36 20.29 -9.52 -8.93
C THR A 36 18.99 -9.91 -9.62
N ASP A 37 18.85 -11.15 -10.05
CA ASP A 37 17.62 -11.65 -10.72
C ASP A 37 16.41 -11.64 -9.78
N GLU A 38 16.61 -11.95 -8.50
CA GLU A 38 15.57 -11.94 -7.49
C GLU A 38 15.11 -10.51 -7.16
N LEU A 39 16.03 -9.56 -7.10
CA LEU A 39 15.72 -8.14 -6.95
C LEU A 39 14.95 -7.60 -8.17
N ILE A 40 15.36 -7.95 -9.39
CA ILE A 40 14.66 -7.57 -10.62
C ILE A 40 13.23 -8.14 -10.61
N ASP A 41 13.03 -9.40 -10.23
CA ASP A 41 11.69 -10.00 -10.12
C ASP A 41 10.84 -9.29 -9.04
N ASN A 42 11.43 -8.97 -7.89
CA ASN A 42 10.75 -8.21 -6.84
C ASN A 42 10.29 -6.82 -7.34
N PHE A 43 11.19 -6.07 -7.96
CA PHE A 43 10.87 -4.74 -8.49
C PHE A 43 9.86 -4.80 -9.65
N THR A 44 9.98 -5.80 -10.53
CA THR A 44 8.97 -6.04 -11.56
C THR A 44 7.59 -6.29 -10.96
N GLY A 45 7.52 -7.09 -9.90
CA GLY A 45 6.28 -7.33 -9.16
C GLY A 45 5.69 -6.07 -8.52
N ARG A 46 6.54 -5.18 -7.98
CA ARG A 46 6.11 -3.87 -7.45
C ARG A 46 5.60 -2.97 -8.57
N MET A 47 6.32 -2.88 -9.68
CA MET A 47 5.89 -2.12 -10.86
C MET A 47 4.48 -2.54 -11.34
N VAL A 48 4.21 -3.84 -11.37
CA VAL A 48 2.87 -4.36 -11.73
C VAL A 48 1.84 -3.96 -10.68
N ASN A 49 2.19 -3.95 -9.39
CA ASN A 49 1.29 -3.49 -8.32
C ASN A 49 0.92 -2.01 -8.47
N GLU A 50 1.90 -1.12 -8.73
CA GLU A 50 1.62 0.32 -8.92
C GLU A 50 0.70 0.56 -10.13
N ARG A 51 0.88 -0.21 -11.20
CA ARG A 51 -0.05 -0.18 -12.32
C ARG A 51 -1.47 -0.60 -11.92
N MET A 52 -1.60 -1.66 -11.12
CA MET A 52 -2.90 -2.11 -10.61
C MET A 52 -3.56 -1.06 -9.71
N ASN A 53 -2.79 -0.43 -8.81
CA ASN A 53 -3.29 0.68 -7.98
C ASN A 53 -3.83 1.82 -8.85
N MET A 54 -3.05 2.26 -9.85
CA MET A 54 -3.47 3.30 -10.80
C MET A 54 -4.79 2.93 -11.47
N GLU A 55 -4.96 1.69 -11.94
CA GLU A 55 -6.18 1.22 -12.59
C GLU A 55 -7.37 1.24 -11.62
N GLU A 56 -7.22 0.77 -10.38
CA GLU A 56 -8.31 0.72 -9.40
C GLU A 56 -8.71 2.14 -8.93
N ILE A 57 -7.76 3.00 -8.59
CA ILE A 57 -8.08 4.39 -8.20
C ILE A 57 -8.69 5.19 -9.36
N SER A 58 -8.26 4.93 -10.61
CA SER A 58 -8.88 5.55 -11.78
C SER A 58 -10.35 5.11 -11.98
N ARG A 59 -10.69 3.85 -11.65
CA ARG A 59 -12.08 3.37 -11.66
C ARG A 59 -12.91 4.10 -10.60
N GLU A 60 -12.33 4.30 -9.41
CA GLU A 60 -12.96 5.09 -8.34
C GLU A 60 -13.30 6.50 -8.82
N VAL A 61 -12.32 7.20 -9.41
CA VAL A 61 -12.54 8.55 -9.96
C VAL A 61 -13.67 8.54 -11.00
N ALA A 62 -13.69 7.54 -11.89
CA ALA A 62 -14.71 7.42 -12.93
C ALA A 62 -16.11 7.08 -12.38
N ALA A 63 -16.20 6.42 -11.21
CA ALA A 63 -17.44 6.02 -10.57
C ALA A 63 -18.03 7.08 -9.63
N LEU A 64 -17.30 8.17 -9.36
CA LEU A 64 -17.77 9.22 -8.44
C LEU A 64 -19.14 9.76 -8.86
N PRO A 65 -20.11 9.87 -7.94
CA PRO A 65 -21.41 10.51 -8.19
C PRO A 65 -21.24 11.96 -8.69
N ALA A 66 -22.14 12.40 -9.57
CA ALA A 66 -22.10 13.77 -10.12
C ALA A 66 -22.18 14.89 -9.05
N GLY A 67 -22.68 14.57 -7.84
CA GLY A 67 -22.74 15.50 -6.70
C GLY A 67 -21.54 15.42 -5.76
N THR A 68 -20.48 14.68 -6.12
CA THR A 68 -19.28 14.57 -5.29
C THR A 68 -18.60 15.93 -5.13
N ASP A 69 -18.11 16.19 -3.92
CA ASP A 69 -17.31 17.39 -3.63
C ASP A 69 -16.11 17.47 -4.59
N PRO A 70 -15.92 18.60 -5.30
CA PRO A 70 -14.79 18.82 -6.19
C PRO A 70 -13.43 18.59 -5.51
N GLU A 71 -13.28 18.90 -4.23
CA GLU A 71 -12.04 18.65 -3.49
C GLU A 71 -11.72 17.15 -3.42
N LYS A 72 -12.71 16.31 -3.11
CA LYS A 72 -12.54 14.84 -3.12
C LYS A 72 -12.16 14.33 -4.50
N THR A 73 -12.80 14.86 -5.55
CA THR A 73 -12.46 14.51 -6.94
C THR A 73 -11.00 14.86 -7.27
N ILE A 74 -10.54 16.04 -6.86
CA ILE A 74 -9.15 16.50 -7.05
C ILE A 74 -8.17 15.56 -6.32
N LEU A 75 -8.44 15.23 -5.07
CA LEU A 75 -7.57 14.35 -4.26
C LEU A 75 -7.43 12.96 -4.87
N LEU A 76 -8.53 12.32 -5.26
CA LEU A 76 -8.50 10.98 -5.87
C LEU A 76 -7.86 11.00 -7.28
N THR A 77 -8.11 12.05 -8.07
CA THR A 77 -7.45 12.21 -9.38
C THR A 77 -5.94 12.40 -9.21
N LYS A 78 -5.52 13.15 -8.18
CA LYS A 78 -4.11 13.31 -7.86
C LYS A 78 -3.50 11.96 -7.44
N GLN A 79 -4.16 11.18 -6.60
CA GLN A 79 -3.69 9.84 -6.23
C GLN A 79 -3.53 8.96 -7.47
N ALA A 80 -4.53 8.86 -8.36
CA ALA A 80 -4.40 8.10 -9.59
C ALA A 80 -3.22 8.54 -10.47
N HIS A 81 -2.96 9.85 -10.52
CA HIS A 81 -1.80 10.40 -11.22
C HIS A 81 -0.47 10.00 -10.54
N ASP A 82 -0.41 10.04 -9.22
CA ASP A 82 0.79 9.65 -8.47
C ASP A 82 1.08 8.16 -8.65
N GLU A 83 0.07 7.27 -8.62
CA GLU A 83 0.22 5.84 -8.91
C GLU A 83 0.79 5.59 -10.33
N ALA A 84 0.36 6.38 -11.32
CA ALA A 84 0.94 6.31 -12.66
C ALA A 84 2.43 6.71 -12.69
N LYS A 85 2.83 7.69 -11.86
CA LYS A 85 4.25 8.07 -11.68
C LYS A 85 5.04 7.00 -10.92
N HIS A 86 4.44 6.39 -9.87
CA HIS A 86 5.07 5.29 -9.14
C HIS A 86 5.35 4.12 -10.09
N PHE A 87 4.38 3.75 -10.89
CA PHE A 87 4.58 2.76 -11.96
C PHE A 87 5.76 3.12 -12.87
N GLN A 88 5.87 4.38 -13.33
CA GLN A 88 7.00 4.85 -14.12
C GLN A 88 8.32 4.76 -13.35
N PHE A 89 8.37 5.21 -12.09
CA PHE A 89 9.59 5.20 -11.29
C PHE A 89 10.11 3.78 -11.07
N VAL A 90 9.24 2.82 -10.75
CA VAL A 90 9.66 1.44 -10.56
C VAL A 90 10.06 0.79 -11.89
N LYS A 91 9.39 1.13 -13.01
CA LYS A 91 9.83 0.74 -14.35
C LYS A 91 11.26 1.21 -14.63
N GLU A 92 11.56 2.48 -14.35
CA GLU A 92 12.91 3.05 -14.54
C GLU A 92 13.96 2.34 -13.66
N VAL A 93 13.58 1.90 -12.44
CA VAL A 93 14.47 1.10 -11.58
C VAL A 93 14.77 -0.26 -12.21
N VAL A 94 13.76 -0.97 -12.73
CA VAL A 94 13.98 -2.25 -13.41
C VAL A 94 14.87 -2.08 -14.66
N GLU A 95 14.64 -1.05 -15.45
CA GLU A 95 15.46 -0.73 -16.63
C GLU A 95 16.90 -0.35 -16.26
N HIS A 96 17.08 0.37 -15.14
CA HIS A 96 18.41 0.71 -14.61
C HIS A 96 19.20 -0.56 -14.22
N LEU A 97 18.55 -1.48 -13.50
CA LEU A 97 19.17 -2.74 -13.06
C LEU A 97 19.47 -3.71 -14.21
N THR A 98 18.59 -3.74 -15.23
CA THR A 98 18.75 -4.66 -16.37
C THR A 98 19.61 -4.09 -17.50
N GLY A 99 19.83 -2.77 -17.53
CA GLY A 99 20.53 -2.06 -18.61
C GLY A 99 19.76 -2.03 -19.93
N LYS A 100 18.47 -2.36 -19.96
CA LYS A 100 17.66 -2.42 -21.18
C LYS A 100 16.19 -2.09 -20.92
N PRO A 101 15.43 -1.63 -21.94
CA PRO A 101 13.99 -1.42 -21.83
C PRO A 101 13.27 -2.69 -21.43
N ILE A 102 12.28 -2.57 -20.55
CA ILE A 102 11.43 -3.69 -20.15
C ILE A 102 10.28 -3.91 -21.14
N ASP A 103 10.03 -5.18 -21.46
CA ASP A 103 8.85 -5.61 -22.17
C ASP A 103 7.66 -5.66 -21.20
N MET A 104 6.79 -4.66 -21.28
CA MET A 104 5.68 -4.47 -20.37
C MET A 104 4.64 -5.60 -20.43
N GLU A 105 4.37 -6.14 -21.61
CA GLU A 105 3.40 -7.23 -21.77
C GLU A 105 3.91 -8.48 -21.04
N LYS A 106 5.15 -8.85 -21.28
CA LYS A 106 5.79 -9.97 -20.59
C LYS A 106 5.91 -9.78 -19.09
N ALA A 107 6.20 -8.56 -18.64
CA ALA A 107 6.28 -8.24 -17.21
C ALA A 107 4.93 -8.44 -16.51
N VAL A 108 3.84 -7.99 -17.13
CA VAL A 108 2.48 -8.18 -16.62
C VAL A 108 2.09 -9.66 -16.67
N GLU A 109 2.35 -10.36 -17.77
CA GLU A 109 2.07 -11.79 -17.94
C GLU A 109 2.81 -12.65 -16.90
N SER A 110 4.09 -12.37 -16.63
CA SER A 110 4.89 -13.11 -15.64
C SER A 110 4.35 -13.00 -14.20
N HIS A 111 3.54 -11.98 -13.92
CA HIS A 111 2.91 -11.75 -12.62
C HIS A 111 1.38 -11.97 -12.64
N ALA A 112 0.80 -12.41 -13.74
CA ALA A 112 -0.66 -12.58 -13.89
C ALA A 112 -1.27 -13.58 -12.89
N GLY A 113 -0.53 -14.62 -12.50
CA GLY A 113 -0.95 -15.60 -11.49
C GLY A 113 -0.65 -15.22 -10.04
N GLN A 114 -0.19 -13.98 -9.77
CA GLN A 114 0.24 -13.54 -8.45
C GLN A 114 -0.53 -12.29 -7.96
N GLN A 115 -1.72 -12.07 -8.49
CA GLN A 115 -2.51 -10.87 -8.16
C GLN A 115 -2.92 -10.85 -6.68
N ASP A 116 -3.24 -12.00 -6.10
CA ASP A 116 -3.54 -12.19 -4.68
C ASP A 116 -2.38 -11.83 -3.73
N LYS A 117 -1.15 -11.76 -4.27
CA LYS A 117 0.06 -11.33 -3.54
C LYS A 117 0.35 -9.84 -3.66
N LYS A 118 -0.56 -9.06 -4.23
CA LYS A 118 -0.43 -7.61 -4.47
C LYS A 118 -1.34 -6.82 -3.53
N GLY A 119 -0.85 -5.69 -3.02
CA GLY A 119 -1.64 -4.79 -2.18
C GLY A 119 -2.91 -4.31 -2.88
N ALA A 120 -2.81 -3.97 -4.16
CA ALA A 120 -3.95 -3.54 -4.98
C ALA A 120 -5.10 -4.57 -5.05
N HIS A 121 -4.83 -5.88 -4.85
CA HIS A 121 -5.89 -6.89 -4.80
C HIS A 121 -6.83 -6.69 -3.61
N LEU A 122 -6.34 -6.09 -2.52
CA LEU A 122 -7.15 -5.83 -1.33
C LEU A 122 -8.26 -4.81 -1.60
N ILE A 123 -8.08 -3.90 -2.56
CA ILE A 123 -9.14 -2.98 -3.01
C ILE A 123 -10.39 -3.77 -3.42
N LYS A 124 -10.20 -4.84 -4.22
CA LYS A 124 -11.29 -5.73 -4.65
C LYS A 124 -11.78 -6.63 -3.53
N LYS A 125 -10.86 -7.26 -2.78
CA LYS A 125 -11.20 -8.18 -1.70
C LYS A 125 -12.11 -7.54 -0.66
N TYR A 126 -11.87 -6.28 -0.33
CA TYR A 126 -12.63 -5.51 0.66
C TYR A 126 -13.68 -4.58 0.06
N ASN A 127 -13.96 -4.74 -1.25
CA ASN A 127 -14.99 -3.97 -1.97
C ASN A 127 -14.84 -2.46 -1.79
N CYS A 128 -13.60 -1.96 -1.79
CA CYS A 128 -13.33 -0.54 -1.57
C CYS A 128 -14.01 0.36 -2.59
N ASN A 129 -14.22 -0.12 -3.82
CA ASN A 129 -14.82 0.65 -4.91
C ASN A 129 -16.32 0.94 -4.70
N ASP A 130 -17.02 0.11 -3.92
CA ASP A 130 -18.45 0.30 -3.62
C ASP A 130 -18.68 0.73 -2.15
N ASN A 131 -17.62 0.80 -1.35
CA ASN A 131 -17.69 1.17 0.06
C ASN A 131 -16.69 2.30 0.38
N PRO A 132 -17.15 3.57 0.45
CA PRO A 132 -16.29 4.72 0.76
C PRO A 132 -15.54 4.61 2.10
N LEU A 133 -16.14 3.91 3.09
CA LEU A 133 -15.50 3.68 4.38
C LEU A 133 -14.28 2.75 4.21
N MET A 134 -14.44 1.69 3.43
CA MET A 134 -13.34 0.75 3.15
C MET A 134 -12.27 1.35 2.27
N LEU A 135 -12.61 2.20 1.32
CA LEU A 135 -11.62 2.95 0.56
C LEU A 135 -10.77 3.84 1.48
N ALA A 136 -11.41 4.53 2.42
CA ALA A 136 -10.70 5.36 3.39
C ALA A 136 -9.82 4.51 4.34
N VAL A 137 -10.25 3.31 4.75
CA VAL A 137 -9.43 2.34 5.49
C VAL A 137 -8.22 1.91 4.65
N TYR A 138 -8.43 1.55 3.39
CA TYR A 138 -7.35 1.17 2.49
C TYR A 138 -6.32 2.30 2.37
N GLN A 139 -6.75 3.51 2.03
CA GLN A 139 -5.87 4.67 1.92
C GLN A 139 -5.11 4.94 3.22
N TYR A 140 -5.77 4.87 4.37
CA TYR A 140 -5.12 5.17 5.64
C TYR A 140 -4.13 4.10 6.08
N VAL A 141 -4.51 2.83 6.01
CA VAL A 141 -3.70 1.71 6.55
C VAL A 141 -2.73 1.18 5.51
N ALA A 142 -3.18 0.91 4.26
CA ALA A 142 -2.32 0.31 3.25
C ALA A 142 -1.27 1.29 2.73
N GLU A 143 -1.69 2.54 2.41
CA GLU A 143 -0.76 3.56 1.92
C GLU A 143 0.15 4.08 3.05
N GLY A 144 -0.37 4.19 4.30
CA GLY A 144 0.47 4.51 5.45
C GLY A 144 1.57 3.47 5.68
N ARG A 145 1.26 2.17 5.55
CA ARG A 145 2.27 1.10 5.57
C ARG A 145 3.20 1.19 4.35
N ALA A 146 2.65 1.44 3.16
CA ALA A 146 3.45 1.56 1.93
C ALA A 146 4.46 2.71 2.05
N ALA A 147 4.06 3.87 2.55
CA ALA A 147 4.94 5.01 2.78
C ALA A 147 6.16 4.62 3.64
N ARG A 148 5.94 3.92 4.75
CA ARG A 148 7.02 3.47 5.64
C ARG A 148 7.92 2.42 4.96
N ASN A 149 7.34 1.48 4.23
CA ASN A 149 8.09 0.47 3.50
C ASN A 149 8.95 1.07 2.38
N TRP A 150 8.41 2.00 1.61
CA TRP A 150 9.17 2.69 0.56
C TRP A 150 10.30 3.55 1.14
N GLN A 151 10.05 4.24 2.26
CA GLN A 151 11.09 5.01 2.95
C GLN A 151 12.18 4.08 3.49
N MET A 152 11.83 2.97 4.13
CA MET A 152 12.79 1.98 4.61
C MET A 152 13.67 1.45 3.46
N MET A 153 13.08 1.14 2.30
CA MET A 153 13.86 0.71 1.13
C MET A 153 14.78 1.81 0.61
N ALA A 154 14.30 3.07 0.57
CA ALA A 154 15.12 4.20 0.18
C ALA A 154 16.35 4.40 1.11
N ASP A 155 16.17 4.14 2.41
CA ASP A 155 17.22 4.32 3.41
C ASP A 155 18.29 3.22 3.38
N ILE A 156 17.96 1.99 2.93
CA ILE A 156 18.88 0.84 2.95
C ILE A 156 19.52 0.52 1.59
N ILE A 157 18.93 1.00 0.50
CA ILE A 157 19.46 0.75 -0.86
C ILE A 157 20.61 1.71 -1.13
N GLU A 158 21.80 1.14 -1.44
CA GLU A 158 23.01 1.94 -1.71
C GLU A 158 22.97 2.69 -3.05
N ASP A 159 22.21 2.18 -4.02
CA ASP A 159 22.07 2.81 -5.33
C ASP A 159 21.20 4.08 -5.23
N GLN A 160 21.84 5.23 -5.36
CA GLN A 160 21.21 6.54 -5.21
C GLN A 160 20.07 6.76 -6.23
N PHE A 161 20.19 6.21 -7.45
CA PHE A 161 19.13 6.33 -8.46
C PHE A 161 17.83 5.63 -8.01
N ILE A 162 17.96 4.49 -7.36
CA ILE A 162 16.84 3.72 -6.81
C ILE A 162 16.29 4.41 -5.56
N ALA A 163 17.18 4.77 -4.63
CA ALA A 163 16.82 5.43 -3.38
C ALA A 163 16.02 6.73 -3.60
N ASP A 164 16.44 7.57 -4.55
CA ASP A 164 15.73 8.82 -4.89
C ASP A 164 14.31 8.59 -5.39
N ARG A 165 14.07 7.52 -6.16
CA ARG A 165 12.75 7.19 -6.66
C ARG A 165 11.85 6.69 -5.57
N TYR A 166 12.37 5.84 -4.71
CA TYR A 166 11.62 5.27 -3.58
C TYR A 166 11.29 6.31 -2.52
N GLY A 167 12.19 7.26 -2.25
CA GLY A 167 11.88 8.39 -1.39
C GLY A 167 10.75 9.30 -1.93
N LYS A 168 10.65 9.45 -3.26
CA LYS A 168 9.53 10.17 -3.88
C LYS A 168 8.21 9.41 -3.73
N ILE A 169 8.22 8.10 -3.99
CA ILE A 169 7.05 7.24 -3.78
C ILE A 169 6.62 7.31 -2.31
N ALA A 170 7.53 7.12 -1.36
CA ALA A 170 7.24 7.18 0.08
C ALA A 170 6.50 8.46 0.48
N LYS A 171 6.93 9.60 -0.08
CA LYS A 171 6.29 10.90 0.18
C LYS A 171 4.87 10.97 -0.37
N ASP A 172 4.65 10.49 -1.59
CA ASP A 172 3.34 10.51 -2.23
C ASP A 172 2.38 9.55 -1.50
N GLU A 173 2.85 8.35 -1.08
CA GLU A 173 2.06 7.40 -0.28
C GLU A 173 1.66 7.97 1.11
N GLY A 174 2.57 8.72 1.74
CA GLY A 174 2.23 9.44 2.98
C GLY A 174 1.12 10.48 2.77
N PHE A 175 1.05 11.10 1.60
CA PHE A 175 -0.05 11.99 1.23
C PHE A 175 -1.34 11.22 0.98
N HIS A 176 -1.29 10.05 0.30
CA HIS A 176 -2.46 9.18 0.11
C HIS A 176 -3.04 8.71 1.45
N ALA A 177 -2.19 8.35 2.40
CA ALA A 177 -2.62 8.03 3.77
C ALA A 177 -3.33 9.20 4.45
N THR A 178 -2.90 10.45 4.20
CA THR A 178 -3.57 11.65 4.72
C THR A 178 -4.98 11.82 4.13
N ILE A 179 -5.21 11.45 2.87
CA ILE A 179 -6.55 11.45 2.26
C ILE A 179 -7.46 10.48 3.04
N GLY A 180 -6.99 9.25 3.29
CA GLY A 180 -7.71 8.26 4.08
C GLY A 180 -8.00 8.74 5.51
N GLU A 181 -7.02 9.37 6.17
CA GLU A 181 -7.17 9.97 7.50
C GLU A 181 -8.29 11.01 7.53
N MET A 182 -8.32 11.92 6.57
CA MET A 182 -9.32 12.98 6.48
C MET A 182 -10.73 12.42 6.24
N GLU A 183 -10.87 11.41 5.36
CA GLU A 183 -12.16 10.79 5.07
C GLU A 183 -12.65 9.95 6.26
N LEU A 184 -11.78 9.17 6.92
CA LEU A 184 -12.15 8.43 8.14
C LEU A 184 -12.60 9.36 9.26
N ALA A 185 -11.91 10.50 9.46
CA ALA A 185 -12.31 11.47 10.48
C ALA A 185 -13.72 12.05 10.25
N LYS A 186 -14.16 12.13 8.98
CA LYS A 186 -15.54 12.56 8.63
C LYS A 186 -16.55 11.42 8.79
N LEU A 187 -16.23 10.23 8.27
CA LEU A 187 -17.15 9.09 8.21
C LEU A 187 -17.35 8.43 9.59
N CYS A 188 -16.33 8.43 10.45
CA CYS A 188 -16.36 7.77 11.76
C CYS A 188 -16.91 8.65 12.90
N ASP A 189 -17.57 9.78 12.61
CA ASP A 189 -18.43 10.46 13.59
C ASP A 189 -19.74 9.68 13.87
N ASP A 190 -19.94 8.55 13.19
CA ASP A 190 -21.05 7.61 13.38
C ASP A 190 -20.56 6.31 14.03
N GLN A 191 -21.29 5.83 15.05
CA GLN A 191 -20.97 4.59 15.77
C GLN A 191 -21.05 3.37 14.85
N ALA A 192 -22.01 3.31 13.93
CA ALA A 192 -22.16 2.18 13.01
C ALA A 192 -20.93 2.05 12.09
N ALA A 193 -20.36 3.18 11.63
CA ALA A 193 -19.14 3.16 10.84
C ALA A 193 -17.92 2.68 11.66
N GLN A 194 -17.82 3.09 12.94
CA GLN A 194 -16.75 2.59 13.82
C GLN A 194 -16.89 1.09 14.07
N ASP A 195 -18.11 0.59 14.27
CA ASP A 195 -18.37 -0.84 14.50
C ASP A 195 -18.05 -1.65 13.24
N GLU A 196 -18.47 -1.19 12.04
CA GLU A 196 -18.13 -1.83 10.76
C GLU A 196 -16.62 -1.96 10.57
N ILE A 197 -15.85 -0.91 10.87
CA ILE A 197 -14.38 -0.99 10.79
C ILE A 197 -13.82 -1.97 11.83
N ASN A 198 -14.28 -1.89 13.09
CA ASN A 198 -13.77 -2.75 14.16
C ASN A 198 -13.95 -4.25 13.85
N ASP A 199 -15.03 -4.62 13.16
CA ASP A 199 -15.36 -6.02 12.83
C ASP A 199 -14.37 -6.61 11.79
N MET A 200 -13.75 -5.79 10.95
CA MET A 200 -12.98 -6.28 9.81
C MET A 200 -11.51 -5.83 9.77
N ILE A 201 -11.14 -4.79 10.51
CA ILE A 201 -9.84 -4.14 10.34
C ILE A 201 -8.66 -5.05 10.69
N ASN A 202 -8.83 -5.96 11.64
CA ASN A 202 -7.77 -6.89 12.02
C ASN A 202 -7.49 -7.90 10.90
N ASP A 203 -8.53 -8.37 10.20
CA ASP A 203 -8.35 -9.25 9.05
C ASP A 203 -7.69 -8.50 7.88
N PHE A 204 -8.07 -7.24 7.66
CA PHE A 204 -7.39 -6.38 6.69
C PHE A 204 -5.90 -6.20 7.02
N ARG A 205 -5.56 -5.96 8.28
CA ARG A 205 -4.16 -5.83 8.74
C ARG A 205 -3.35 -7.12 8.52
N LYS A 206 -3.94 -8.28 8.81
CA LYS A 206 -3.31 -9.60 8.59
C LYS A 206 -3.08 -9.87 7.11
N ASP A 207 -4.08 -9.65 6.27
CA ASP A 207 -3.95 -9.81 4.82
C ASP A 207 -2.86 -8.89 4.25
N LEU A 208 -2.84 -7.65 4.70
CA LEU A 208 -1.85 -6.67 4.26
C LEU A 208 -0.43 -7.05 4.68
N PHE A 209 -0.28 -7.66 5.87
CA PHE A 209 1.01 -8.21 6.30
C PHE A 209 1.43 -9.44 5.48
N GLN A 210 0.49 -10.31 5.12
CA GLN A 210 0.77 -11.46 4.24
C GLN A 210 1.30 -11.01 2.87
N VAL A 211 0.76 -9.92 2.31
CA VAL A 211 1.31 -9.31 1.09
C VAL A 211 2.78 -8.90 1.28
N THR A 212 3.13 -8.33 2.44
CA THR A 212 4.52 -7.98 2.75
C THR A 212 5.44 -9.21 2.78
N CYS A 213 4.95 -10.34 3.31
CA CYS A 213 5.72 -11.56 3.47
C CYS A 213 5.81 -12.41 2.19
N ALA A 214 5.07 -12.09 1.14
CA ALA A 214 4.86 -12.96 -0.03
C ALA A 214 6.15 -13.39 -0.77
N LYS A 215 7.23 -12.62 -0.64
CA LYS A 215 8.54 -12.93 -1.27
C LYS A 215 9.59 -13.48 -0.31
N SER A 216 9.57 -13.09 0.95
CA SER A 216 10.63 -13.43 1.92
C SER A 216 10.27 -14.55 2.90
N GLY A 217 9.00 -15.01 2.85
CA GLY A 217 8.47 -15.79 3.97
C GLY A 217 8.28 -14.91 5.22
N MET A 218 7.61 -15.43 6.23
CA MET A 218 7.32 -14.71 7.46
C MET A 218 8.40 -14.96 8.51
N LEU A 219 8.98 -13.90 9.07
CA LEU A 219 9.94 -14.03 10.17
C LEU A 219 9.21 -14.35 11.48
N PRO A 220 9.78 -15.22 12.35
CA PRO A 220 9.17 -15.55 13.65
C PRO A 220 8.93 -14.32 14.53
N GLU A 221 9.83 -13.33 14.50
CA GLU A 221 9.69 -12.09 15.25
C GLU A 221 8.50 -11.25 14.75
N THR A 222 8.37 -11.08 13.43
CA THR A 222 7.28 -10.30 12.84
C THR A 222 5.95 -11.01 12.97
N GLN A 223 5.94 -12.34 12.87
CA GLN A 223 4.76 -13.15 13.17
C GLN A 223 4.28 -12.92 14.60
N LYS A 224 5.20 -12.98 15.56
CA LYS A 224 4.86 -12.75 16.98
C LYS A 224 4.26 -11.36 17.21
N ILE A 225 4.81 -10.30 16.58
CA ILE A 225 4.25 -8.94 16.68
C ILE A 225 2.79 -8.91 16.21
N MET A 226 2.50 -9.57 15.07
CA MET A 226 1.16 -9.60 14.50
C MET A 226 0.18 -10.43 15.34
N GLU A 227 0.63 -11.58 15.87
CA GLU A 227 -0.16 -12.43 16.76
C GLU A 227 -0.51 -11.72 18.07
N ASP A 228 0.48 -11.08 18.71
CA ASP A 228 0.30 -10.36 19.98
C ASP A 228 -0.66 -9.16 19.80
N ALA A 229 -0.67 -8.52 18.63
CA ALA A 229 -1.48 -7.32 18.38
C ALA A 229 -2.90 -7.62 17.87
N TYR A 230 -3.07 -8.62 16.98
CA TYR A 230 -4.33 -8.80 16.24
C TYR A 230 -4.93 -10.21 16.37
N GLY A 231 -4.30 -11.08 17.14
CA GLY A 231 -4.64 -12.51 17.21
C GLY A 231 -4.29 -13.26 15.92
N ALA A 232 -3.82 -14.48 16.02
CA ALA A 232 -3.52 -15.34 14.86
C ALA A 232 -4.76 -16.08 14.40
#